data_68f395d23ffc12056a64ee52c26f7853
#
_entry.id   68f395d23ffc12056a64ee52c26f7853
#
_cell.length_a   1.000
_cell.length_b   1.000
_cell.length_c   1.000
_cell.angle_alpha   90.00
_cell.angle_beta   90.00
_cell.angle_gamma   90.00
#
_symmetry.space_group_name_H-M   'P 1'
#
loop_
_entity.id
_entity.type
_entity.pdbx_description
1 polymer ?
#
loop_
_entity_poly.entity_id
_entity_poly.type
_entity_poly.pdbx_seq_one_letter_code
_entity_poly.pdbx_strand_id
1 'polypeptide(L)'
;MPRLEFPGGALMGCSAGFVNVAKIKGTHNAMKTGMLAAESAFEAVHGAKDGAEEGIRLSRYETAFKTSWVYEELDEVRNLRPSFNTALGIWGGMVYSGMDSLLLKGRTPWTFRHGRRGKGSLDSRHTERASEHQVIEYPDFEPPLSTDLMTSVSLTGTNHAEDQPVHLRVVKTEEYMKKENVACGGGSEAVATCAQREEEEVEEEQQRRREHVRINVGEYGGLLGRACPAGVYEYVEGELVIHSQVGFGWFGG
;
A
#
# COMPACT_ATOMS: atom_id res chain seq x y z
N MET A 1 -6.44 -0.82 -13.96
CA MET A 1 -7.11 -0.43 -12.71
C MET A 1 -7.17 -1.64 -11.81
N PRO A 2 -7.07 -1.49 -10.49
CA PRO A 2 -7.25 -2.60 -9.55
C PRO A 2 -8.71 -3.05 -9.53
N ARG A 3 -8.98 -4.17 -8.90
CA ARG A 3 -10.34 -4.57 -8.54
C ARG A 3 -10.85 -3.61 -7.48
N LEU A 4 -12.01 -2.99 -7.71
CA LEU A 4 -12.50 -1.90 -6.87
C LEU A 4 -13.28 -2.37 -5.64
N GLU A 5 -13.82 -3.57 -5.67
CA GLU A 5 -14.60 -4.13 -4.57
C GLU A 5 -14.12 -5.52 -4.16
N PHE A 6 -14.27 -5.83 -2.90
CA PHE A 6 -13.99 -7.13 -2.30
C PHE A 6 -14.95 -7.36 -1.13
N PRO A 7 -15.10 -8.58 -0.61
CA PRO A 7 -15.98 -8.82 0.53
C PRO A 7 -15.63 -7.92 1.71
N GLY A 8 -16.60 -7.13 2.17
CA GLY A 8 -16.43 -6.22 3.30
C GLY A 8 -15.72 -4.90 3.01
N GLY A 9 -15.34 -4.61 1.74
CA GLY A 9 -14.64 -3.37 1.45
C GLY A 9 -14.63 -2.94 -0.01
N ALA A 10 -14.21 -1.68 -0.22
CA ALA A 10 -14.01 -1.11 -1.56
C ALA A 10 -12.85 -0.11 -1.58
N LEU A 11 -12.21 0.01 -2.74
CA LEU A 11 -11.17 0.99 -3.01
C LEU A 11 -11.75 2.21 -3.73
N MET A 12 -11.42 3.42 -3.24
CA MET A 12 -11.85 4.66 -3.85
C MET A 12 -10.73 5.71 -3.85
N GLY A 13 -10.85 6.71 -4.67
CA GLY A 13 -9.89 7.81 -4.74
C GLY A 13 -8.45 7.38 -4.98
N CYS A 14 -7.52 7.95 -4.23
CA CYS A 14 -6.09 7.69 -4.38
C CYS A 14 -5.70 6.25 -4.07
N SER A 15 -6.42 5.58 -3.16
CA SER A 15 -6.20 4.15 -2.84
C SER A 15 -6.47 3.22 -4.04
N ALA A 16 -7.37 3.64 -4.94
CA ALA A 16 -7.62 2.95 -6.21
C ALA A 16 -6.74 3.46 -7.36
N GLY A 17 -5.86 4.43 -7.11
CA GLY A 17 -5.03 5.07 -8.11
C GLY A 17 -5.76 6.09 -8.99
N PHE A 18 -6.88 6.64 -8.54
CA PHE A 18 -7.72 7.57 -9.31
C PHE A 18 -7.18 9.01 -9.28
N VAL A 19 -5.90 9.16 -9.58
CA VAL A 19 -5.25 10.46 -9.72
C VAL A 19 -5.04 10.75 -11.20
N ASN A 20 -5.53 11.90 -11.65
CA ASN A 20 -5.18 12.40 -12.98
C ASN A 20 -3.77 12.99 -12.92
N VAL A 21 -2.79 12.18 -13.29
CA VAL A 21 -1.36 12.53 -13.20
C VAL A 21 -1.02 13.72 -14.10
N ALA A 22 -1.64 13.83 -15.26
CA ALA A 22 -1.39 14.93 -16.19
C ALA A 22 -1.85 16.29 -15.63
N LYS A 23 -2.97 16.29 -14.91
CA LYS A 23 -3.49 17.50 -14.24
C LYS A 23 -2.91 17.68 -12.83
N ILE A 24 -2.19 16.68 -12.30
CA ILE A 24 -1.70 16.66 -10.90
C ILE A 24 -2.86 16.86 -9.91
N LYS A 25 -4.01 16.27 -10.19
CA LYS A 25 -5.24 16.43 -9.41
C LYS A 25 -5.94 15.09 -9.21
N GLY A 26 -6.39 14.84 -7.99
CA GLY A 26 -7.12 13.62 -7.62
C GLY A 26 -8.32 13.89 -6.72
N THR A 27 -8.43 15.10 -6.11
CA THR A 27 -9.46 15.40 -5.11
C THR A 27 -10.88 15.23 -5.67
N HIS A 28 -11.17 15.77 -6.85
CA HIS A 28 -12.48 15.65 -7.50
C HIS A 28 -12.82 14.17 -7.82
N ASN A 29 -11.85 13.39 -8.26
CA ASN A 29 -12.02 11.95 -8.50
C ASN A 29 -12.27 11.19 -7.20
N ALA A 30 -11.54 11.53 -6.13
CA ALA A 30 -11.74 10.94 -4.81
C ALA A 30 -13.13 11.25 -4.25
N MET A 31 -13.59 12.49 -4.35
CA MET A 31 -14.93 12.90 -3.93
C MET A 31 -16.01 12.14 -4.70
N LYS A 32 -15.95 12.13 -6.03
CA LYS A 32 -16.98 11.45 -6.83
C LYS A 32 -17.00 9.94 -6.59
N THR A 33 -15.84 9.29 -6.54
CA THR A 33 -15.78 7.85 -6.27
C THR A 33 -16.20 7.50 -4.85
N GLY A 34 -15.92 8.37 -3.87
CA GLY A 34 -16.46 8.27 -2.51
C GLY A 34 -17.99 8.32 -2.48
N MET A 35 -18.61 9.24 -3.22
CA MET A 35 -20.08 9.31 -3.35
C MET A 35 -20.65 8.03 -3.96
N LEU A 36 -20.08 7.55 -5.07
CA LEU A 36 -20.53 6.32 -5.73
C LEU A 36 -20.37 5.08 -4.84
N ALA A 37 -19.29 5.00 -4.07
CA ALA A 37 -19.07 3.93 -3.12
C ALA A 37 -20.08 3.99 -1.96
N ALA A 38 -20.35 5.18 -1.42
CA ALA A 38 -21.30 5.37 -0.33
C ALA A 38 -22.74 5.01 -0.76
N GLU A 39 -23.19 5.45 -1.95
CA GLU A 39 -24.48 5.10 -2.51
C GLU A 39 -24.62 3.58 -2.69
N SER A 40 -23.56 2.94 -3.24
CA SER A 40 -23.54 1.48 -3.45
C SER A 40 -23.51 0.71 -2.13
N ALA A 41 -22.80 1.22 -1.12
CA ALA A 41 -22.74 0.63 0.21
C ALA A 41 -24.09 0.72 0.92
N PHE A 42 -24.74 1.89 0.86
CA PHE A 42 -26.06 2.08 1.44
C PHE A 42 -27.07 1.07 0.87
N GLU A 43 -27.13 0.95 -0.45
CA GLU A 43 -28.05 -0.01 -1.09
C GLU A 43 -27.70 -1.48 -0.73
N ALA A 44 -26.42 -1.83 -0.70
CA ALA A 44 -25.98 -3.17 -0.40
C ALA A 44 -26.31 -3.57 1.06
N VAL A 45 -26.09 -2.66 2.01
CA VAL A 45 -26.39 -2.88 3.44
C VAL A 45 -27.89 -2.99 3.67
N HIS A 46 -28.70 -2.11 3.07
CA HIS A 46 -30.16 -2.15 3.22
C HIS A 46 -30.80 -3.34 2.47
N GLY A 47 -30.15 -3.84 1.43
CA GLY A 47 -30.60 -5.01 0.70
C GLY A 47 -30.10 -6.35 1.26
N ALA A 48 -29.15 -6.32 2.18
CA ALA A 48 -28.61 -7.53 2.79
C ALA A 48 -29.64 -8.15 3.75
N LYS A 49 -29.75 -9.48 3.69
CA LYS A 49 -30.54 -10.24 4.69
C LYS A 49 -29.69 -10.40 5.94
N ASP A 50 -30.32 -10.32 7.11
CA ASP A 50 -29.69 -10.61 8.39
C ASP A 50 -29.06 -12.01 8.35
N GLY A 51 -27.77 -12.12 8.74
CA GLY A 51 -27.04 -13.38 8.83
C GLY A 51 -26.15 -13.72 7.63
N ALA A 52 -25.80 -12.77 6.77
CA ALA A 52 -24.77 -12.98 5.76
C ALA A 52 -23.41 -13.19 6.45
N GLU A 53 -22.92 -14.43 6.53
CA GLU A 53 -21.62 -14.79 7.11
C GLU A 53 -20.44 -14.28 6.26
N GLU A 54 -20.64 -14.08 4.97
CA GLU A 54 -19.64 -13.50 4.07
C GLU A 54 -19.81 -11.99 3.96
N GLY A 55 -18.70 -11.25 3.93
CA GLY A 55 -18.69 -9.81 3.78
C GLY A 55 -19.48 -9.32 2.57
N ILE A 56 -20.27 -8.27 2.74
CA ILE A 56 -21.10 -7.65 1.70
C ILE A 56 -20.21 -7.15 0.56
N ARG A 57 -20.61 -7.40 -0.69
CA ARG A 57 -19.94 -6.93 -1.90
C ARG A 57 -20.67 -5.74 -2.52
N LEU A 58 -19.91 -4.76 -2.98
CA LEU A 58 -20.43 -3.56 -3.63
C LEU A 58 -20.43 -3.69 -5.16
N SER A 59 -21.05 -4.75 -5.70
CA SER A 59 -21.02 -5.06 -7.14
C SER A 59 -21.52 -3.92 -8.04
N ARG A 60 -22.42 -3.07 -7.55
CA ARG A 60 -22.91 -1.89 -8.26
C ARG A 60 -21.87 -0.78 -8.37
N TYR A 61 -20.94 -0.68 -7.42
CA TYR A 61 -19.94 0.38 -7.39
C TYR A 61 -19.05 0.37 -8.64
N GLU A 62 -18.56 -0.80 -9.05
CA GLU A 62 -17.71 -0.91 -10.24
C GLU A 62 -18.46 -0.50 -11.52
N THR A 63 -19.74 -0.85 -11.64
CA THR A 63 -20.58 -0.44 -12.76
C THR A 63 -20.82 1.07 -12.77
N ALA A 64 -21.18 1.64 -11.61
CA ALA A 64 -21.38 3.06 -11.44
C ALA A 64 -20.11 3.88 -11.74
N PHE A 65 -18.96 3.36 -11.32
CA PHE A 65 -17.67 3.97 -11.65
C PHE A 65 -17.40 3.98 -13.16
N LYS A 66 -17.58 2.83 -13.86
CA LYS A 66 -17.34 2.69 -15.31
C LYS A 66 -18.23 3.59 -16.16
N THR A 67 -19.41 3.95 -15.67
CA THR A 67 -20.34 4.87 -16.35
C THR A 67 -20.18 6.33 -15.93
N SER A 68 -19.24 6.62 -15.04
CA SER A 68 -19.00 7.98 -14.55
C SER A 68 -17.96 8.73 -15.38
N TRP A 69 -18.04 10.05 -15.34
CA TRP A 69 -17.05 10.93 -15.95
C TRP A 69 -15.63 10.74 -15.40
N VAL A 70 -15.49 10.21 -14.19
CA VAL A 70 -14.18 9.88 -13.60
C VAL A 70 -13.46 8.80 -14.42
N TYR A 71 -14.20 7.78 -14.85
CA TYR A 71 -13.66 6.74 -15.71
C TYR A 71 -13.19 7.32 -17.05
N GLU A 72 -14.02 8.15 -17.67
CA GLU A 72 -13.69 8.79 -18.94
C GLU A 72 -12.43 9.66 -18.83
N GLU A 73 -12.34 10.47 -17.78
CA GLU A 73 -11.18 11.32 -17.53
C GLU A 73 -9.89 10.52 -17.32
N LEU A 74 -9.98 9.42 -16.56
CA LEU A 74 -8.81 8.57 -16.30
C LEU A 74 -8.42 7.74 -17.53
N ASP A 75 -9.39 7.32 -18.33
CA ASP A 75 -9.13 6.60 -19.58
C ASP A 75 -8.46 7.51 -20.61
N GLU A 76 -8.84 8.77 -20.70
CA GLU A 76 -8.21 9.77 -21.57
C GLU A 76 -6.71 9.90 -21.30
N VAL A 77 -6.29 9.85 -20.04
CA VAL A 77 -4.88 10.06 -19.63
C VAL A 77 -4.11 8.77 -19.38
N ARG A 78 -4.68 7.60 -19.63
CA ARG A 78 -4.12 6.30 -19.24
C ARG A 78 -2.73 6.01 -19.79
N ASN A 79 -2.41 6.55 -20.95
CA ASN A 79 -1.15 6.32 -21.66
C ASN A 79 -0.09 7.40 -21.40
N LEU A 80 -0.44 8.54 -20.82
CA LEU A 80 0.48 9.67 -20.70
C LEU A 80 1.72 9.30 -19.87
N ARG A 81 1.53 8.91 -18.61
CA ARG A 81 2.64 8.54 -17.74
C ARG A 81 3.37 7.27 -18.19
N PRO A 82 2.69 6.18 -18.59
CA PRO A 82 3.40 4.98 -19.01
C PRO A 82 4.22 5.13 -20.30
N SER A 83 3.93 6.12 -21.13
CA SER A 83 4.70 6.37 -22.35
C SER A 83 6.17 6.67 -22.09
N PHE A 84 6.50 7.25 -20.92
CA PHE A 84 7.88 7.52 -20.50
C PHE A 84 8.67 6.25 -20.16
N ASN A 85 7.99 5.13 -19.92
CA ASN A 85 8.62 3.84 -19.64
C ASN A 85 8.87 2.99 -20.91
N THR A 86 8.68 3.57 -22.09
CA THR A 86 8.97 2.92 -23.37
C THR A 86 10.48 2.93 -23.68
N ALA A 87 10.87 2.21 -24.73
CA ALA A 87 12.26 2.17 -25.18
C ALA A 87 12.83 3.54 -25.59
N LEU A 88 11.95 4.49 -25.94
CA LEU A 88 12.32 5.85 -26.35
C LEU A 88 12.54 6.80 -25.15
N GLY A 89 12.29 6.32 -23.92
CA GLY A 89 12.54 7.05 -22.69
C GLY A 89 11.81 8.39 -22.60
N ILE A 90 12.47 9.39 -21.97
CA ILE A 90 11.86 10.68 -21.70
C ILE A 90 11.47 11.44 -22.98
N TRP A 91 12.29 11.41 -24.01
CA TRP A 91 12.02 12.12 -25.27
C TRP A 91 10.82 11.54 -26.02
N GLY A 92 10.78 10.22 -26.14
CA GLY A 92 9.62 9.54 -26.73
C GLY A 92 8.35 9.73 -25.91
N GLY A 93 8.46 9.73 -24.59
CA GLY A 93 7.36 10.02 -23.68
C GLY A 93 6.81 11.43 -23.85
N MET A 94 7.68 12.45 -24.00
CA MET A 94 7.24 13.84 -24.23
C MET A 94 6.50 13.99 -25.56
N VAL A 95 7.06 13.46 -26.65
CA VAL A 95 6.42 13.55 -27.96
C VAL A 95 5.09 12.82 -27.97
N TYR A 96 5.05 11.58 -27.46
CA TYR A 96 3.83 10.80 -27.38
C TYR A 96 2.77 11.48 -26.50
N SER A 97 3.14 11.95 -25.31
CA SER A 97 2.21 12.61 -24.37
C SER A 97 1.63 13.89 -24.98
N GLY A 98 2.45 14.67 -25.68
CA GLY A 98 1.98 15.85 -26.42
C GLY A 98 0.96 15.49 -27.51
N MET A 99 1.25 14.47 -28.31
CA MET A 99 0.35 13.99 -29.35
C MET A 99 -0.94 13.40 -28.75
N ASP A 100 -0.84 12.60 -27.71
CA ASP A 100 -2.00 11.97 -27.08
C ASP A 100 -2.90 13.02 -26.41
N SER A 101 -2.34 13.99 -25.72
CA SER A 101 -3.11 15.07 -25.07
C SER A 101 -3.84 15.97 -26.06
N LEU A 102 -3.27 16.25 -27.23
CA LEU A 102 -3.83 17.18 -28.19
C LEU A 102 -4.74 16.50 -29.23
N LEU A 103 -4.33 15.33 -29.72
CA LEU A 103 -4.95 14.69 -30.87
C LEU A 103 -5.70 13.40 -30.51
N LEU A 104 -5.03 12.45 -29.84
CA LEU A 104 -5.58 11.11 -29.61
C LEU A 104 -6.55 11.06 -28.43
N LYS A 105 -6.30 11.84 -27.38
CA LYS A 105 -7.15 11.91 -26.17
C LYS A 105 -7.50 10.53 -25.60
N GLY A 106 -6.50 9.67 -25.49
CA GLY A 106 -6.70 8.30 -25.02
C GLY A 106 -7.43 7.36 -25.99
N ARG A 107 -7.89 7.83 -27.15
CA ARG A 107 -8.62 7.02 -28.16
C ARG A 107 -7.70 6.13 -28.98
N THR A 108 -6.83 5.39 -28.28
CA THR A 108 -5.88 4.47 -28.88
C THR A 108 -6.27 3.02 -28.60
N PRO A 109 -6.08 2.08 -29.52
CA PRO A 109 -6.40 0.67 -29.29
C PRO A 109 -5.42 -0.04 -28.36
N TRP A 110 -4.36 0.65 -27.91
CA TRP A 110 -3.36 0.10 -27.00
C TRP A 110 -3.37 0.84 -25.66
N THR A 111 -2.86 0.16 -24.64
CA THR A 111 -2.59 0.73 -23.32
C THR A 111 -1.17 0.37 -22.93
N PHE A 112 -0.36 1.38 -22.62
CA PHE A 112 0.98 1.16 -22.07
C PHE A 112 0.91 0.67 -20.63
N ARG A 113 1.88 -0.16 -20.25
CA ARG A 113 1.98 -0.68 -18.90
C ARG A 113 2.96 0.16 -18.09
N HIS A 114 2.63 0.35 -16.81
CA HIS A 114 3.58 0.87 -15.84
C HIS A 114 4.69 -0.17 -15.61
N GLY A 115 5.90 0.32 -15.46
CA GLY A 115 7.04 -0.52 -15.16
C GLY A 115 8.09 -0.54 -16.27
N ARG A 116 9.34 -0.70 -15.85
CA ARG A 116 10.49 -0.77 -16.74
C ARG A 116 10.42 -2.06 -17.56
N ARG A 117 10.90 -2.04 -18.80
CA ARG A 117 10.90 -3.17 -19.70
C ARG A 117 11.48 -4.43 -19.04
N GLY A 118 10.68 -5.48 -18.91
CA GLY A 118 11.06 -6.76 -18.32
C GLY A 118 10.89 -6.89 -16.79
N LYS A 119 10.74 -5.78 -16.05
CA LYS A 119 10.60 -5.82 -14.57
C LYS A 119 9.14 -5.78 -14.07
N GLY A 120 8.17 -5.51 -14.94
CA GLY A 120 6.74 -5.37 -14.55
C GLY A 120 6.46 -4.06 -13.81
N SER A 121 5.33 -3.97 -13.13
CA SER A 121 4.84 -2.75 -12.47
C SER A 121 5.02 -2.72 -10.94
N LEU A 122 5.55 -3.79 -10.35
CA LEU A 122 5.75 -3.85 -8.90
C LEU A 122 7.01 -3.06 -8.50
N ASP A 123 6.86 -2.15 -7.54
CA ASP A 123 7.96 -1.31 -7.05
C ASP A 123 9.11 -2.13 -6.47
N SER A 124 8.81 -3.26 -5.81
CA SER A 124 9.80 -4.19 -5.29
C SER A 124 10.76 -4.74 -6.35
N ARG A 125 10.32 -4.83 -7.61
CA ARG A 125 11.18 -5.28 -8.74
C ARG A 125 12.10 -4.18 -9.27
N HIS A 126 11.89 -2.94 -8.85
CA HIS A 126 12.72 -1.78 -9.20
C HIS A 126 13.67 -1.39 -8.08
N THR A 127 13.52 -1.97 -6.89
CA THR A 127 14.43 -1.77 -5.77
C THR A 127 15.76 -2.47 -6.07
N GLU A 128 16.84 -1.74 -6.02
CA GLU A 128 18.20 -2.19 -6.27
C GLU A 128 18.95 -2.33 -4.95
N ARG A 129 20.01 -3.13 -4.91
CA ARG A 129 20.80 -3.34 -3.70
C ARG A 129 21.53 -2.06 -3.30
N ALA A 130 21.66 -1.81 -2.02
CA ALA A 130 22.37 -0.63 -1.52
C ALA A 130 23.84 -0.58 -1.99
N SER A 131 24.48 -1.74 -2.15
CA SER A 131 25.86 -1.86 -2.64
C SER A 131 26.03 -1.50 -4.14
N GLU A 132 24.95 -1.47 -4.90
CA GLU A 132 24.99 -1.11 -6.34
C GLU A 132 24.92 0.41 -6.55
N HIS A 133 24.69 1.17 -5.48
CA HIS A 133 24.58 2.63 -5.53
C HIS A 133 25.76 3.30 -4.85
N GLN A 134 26.18 4.42 -5.42
CA GLN A 134 27.16 5.27 -4.78
C GLN A 134 26.55 5.98 -3.57
N VAL A 135 27.36 6.17 -2.54
CA VAL A 135 26.97 7.02 -1.40
C VAL A 135 26.78 8.45 -1.90
N ILE A 136 25.62 9.02 -1.64
CA ILE A 136 25.33 10.40 -1.98
C ILE A 136 25.93 11.29 -0.88
N GLU A 137 26.87 12.11 -1.23
CA GLU A 137 27.40 13.14 -0.35
C GLU A 137 26.45 14.34 -0.40
N TYR A 138 25.74 14.57 0.70
CA TYR A 138 24.89 15.74 0.84
C TYR A 138 25.71 16.92 1.38
N PRO A 139 25.40 18.16 0.97
CA PRO A 139 25.98 19.32 1.60
C PRO A 139 25.58 19.39 3.08
N ASP A 140 26.40 20.05 3.88
CA ASP A 140 26.08 20.30 5.28
C ASP A 140 24.76 21.07 5.38
N PHE A 141 23.83 20.55 6.16
CA PHE A 141 22.54 21.19 6.41
C PHE A 141 22.67 22.16 7.59
N GLU A 142 21.91 23.23 7.55
CA GLU A 142 21.76 24.09 8.73
C GLU A 142 21.15 23.25 9.87
N PRO A 143 21.63 23.44 11.13
CA PRO A 143 21.10 22.69 12.25
C PRO A 143 19.61 22.98 12.40
N PRO A 144 18.76 21.93 12.63
CA PRO A 144 17.34 22.13 12.81
C PRO A 144 17.07 22.96 14.07
N LEU A 145 15.96 23.69 14.07
CA LEU A 145 15.52 24.49 15.22
C LEU A 145 15.29 23.63 16.47
N SER A 146 14.88 22.40 16.29
CA SER A 146 14.71 21.42 17.35
C SER A 146 14.96 20.01 16.83
N THR A 147 15.59 19.17 17.64
CA THR A 147 15.75 17.73 17.41
C THR A 147 14.78 16.90 18.25
N ASP A 148 13.90 17.56 19.01
CA ASP A 148 12.90 16.90 19.86
C ASP A 148 11.77 16.30 19.02
N LEU A 149 11.92 15.01 18.71
CA LEU A 149 10.96 14.24 17.92
C LEU A 149 9.62 14.15 18.64
N MET A 150 9.60 14.00 19.97
CA MET A 150 8.37 13.80 20.75
C MET A 150 7.48 15.04 20.70
N THR A 151 8.05 16.22 20.93
CA THR A 151 7.31 17.48 20.78
C THR A 151 6.81 17.67 19.36
N SER A 152 7.64 17.37 18.34
CA SER A 152 7.25 17.49 16.93
C SER A 152 6.10 16.57 16.57
N VAL A 153 6.10 15.32 17.05
CA VAL A 153 5.00 14.37 16.80
C VAL A 153 3.74 14.79 17.54
N SER A 154 3.82 15.24 18.79
CA SER A 154 2.66 15.69 19.57
C SER A 154 1.95 16.89 18.93
N LEU A 155 2.68 17.78 18.26
CA LEU A 155 2.14 18.93 17.52
C LEU A 155 1.33 18.52 16.29
N THR A 156 1.46 17.30 15.79
CA THR A 156 0.64 16.80 14.68
C THR A 156 -0.83 16.56 15.06
N GLY A 157 -1.13 16.49 16.36
CA GLY A 157 -2.45 16.18 16.88
C GLY A 157 -2.89 14.73 16.63
N THR A 158 -1.98 13.85 16.25
CA THR A 158 -2.26 12.43 16.05
C THR A 158 -2.40 11.75 17.42
N ASN A 159 -3.50 11.01 17.59
CA ASN A 159 -3.76 10.25 18.81
C ASN A 159 -4.03 8.78 18.45
N HIS A 160 -3.34 7.89 19.15
CA HIS A 160 -3.47 6.45 18.99
C HIS A 160 -3.85 5.79 20.31
N ALA A 161 -4.62 4.72 20.28
CA ALA A 161 -4.94 3.93 21.46
C ALA A 161 -3.68 3.18 21.96
N GLU A 162 -3.54 3.04 23.28
CA GLU A 162 -2.36 2.36 23.88
C GLU A 162 -2.28 0.88 23.47
N ASP A 163 -3.41 0.24 23.24
CA ASP A 163 -3.55 -1.16 22.82
C ASP A 163 -3.69 -1.33 21.31
N GLN A 164 -3.41 -0.28 20.54
CA GLN A 164 -3.51 -0.36 19.09
C GLN A 164 -2.57 -1.43 18.52
N PRO A 165 -3.10 -2.41 17.77
CA PRO A 165 -2.25 -3.44 17.16
C PRO A 165 -1.32 -2.85 16.10
N VAL A 166 -0.17 -3.48 15.91
CA VAL A 166 0.79 -3.10 14.87
C VAL A 166 0.15 -3.18 13.48
N HIS A 167 0.34 -2.15 12.68
CA HIS A 167 -0.26 -1.99 11.36
C HIS A 167 0.54 -2.67 10.24
N LEU A 168 1.78 -3.10 10.52
CA LEU A 168 2.65 -3.78 9.56
C LEU A 168 3.06 -5.14 10.13
N ARG A 169 2.88 -6.19 9.33
CA ARG A 169 3.33 -7.54 9.66
C ARG A 169 4.22 -8.08 8.55
N VAL A 170 5.27 -8.81 8.90
CA VAL A 170 6.13 -9.51 7.95
C VAL A 170 5.50 -10.86 7.65
N VAL A 171 4.89 -11.00 6.48
CA VAL A 171 4.19 -12.23 6.07
C VAL A 171 4.70 -12.74 4.72
N LYS A 172 4.68 -14.06 4.50
CA LYS A 172 4.80 -14.66 3.17
C LYS A 172 3.43 -14.65 2.50
N THR A 173 3.33 -14.01 1.34
CA THR A 173 2.09 -13.55 0.72
C THR A 173 1.14 -14.67 0.26
N GLU A 174 1.59 -15.89 0.00
CA GLU A 174 0.75 -16.92 -0.61
C GLU A 174 0.41 -18.11 0.31
N GLU A 175 1.23 -18.45 1.27
CA GLU A 175 1.01 -19.57 2.19
C GLU A 175 0.17 -19.20 3.42
N TYR A 176 0.29 -17.96 3.89
CA TYR A 176 -0.40 -17.49 5.10
C TYR A 176 -1.92 -17.42 4.91
N MET A 177 -2.38 -16.93 3.76
CA MET A 177 -3.81 -16.82 3.44
C MET A 177 -4.52 -18.18 3.33
N LYS A 178 -3.80 -19.28 3.23
CA LYS A 178 -4.38 -20.63 3.20
C LYS A 178 -4.55 -21.24 4.59
N LYS A 179 -3.76 -20.82 5.59
CA LYS A 179 -3.79 -21.40 6.95
C LYS A 179 -4.86 -20.77 7.86
N GLU A 180 -5.26 -19.52 7.62
CA GLU A 180 -6.23 -18.80 8.46
C GLU A 180 -7.66 -19.38 8.42
N ASN A 181 -7.96 -20.26 7.47
CA ASN A 181 -9.31 -20.85 7.27
C ASN A 181 -9.53 -22.19 7.96
N VAL A 182 -8.61 -22.67 8.80
CA VAL A 182 -8.82 -23.93 9.54
C VAL A 182 -9.12 -23.61 11.00
N ALA A 183 -10.42 -23.42 11.30
CA ALA A 183 -10.88 -23.32 12.67
C ALA A 183 -10.55 -24.61 13.44
N CYS A 184 -9.97 -24.47 14.65
CA CYS A 184 -9.76 -25.59 15.56
C CYS A 184 -11.10 -26.12 16.07
N GLY A 185 -11.50 -27.32 15.65
CA GLY A 185 -12.69 -28.01 16.14
C GLY A 185 -12.51 -28.46 17.59
N GLY A 186 -13.57 -28.39 18.40
CA GLY A 186 -13.54 -28.71 19.84
C GLY A 186 -13.44 -30.20 20.13
N GLY A 187 -12.33 -30.63 20.73
CA GLY A 187 -12.07 -31.96 21.28
C GLY A 187 -10.70 -32.02 21.95
N SER A 188 -10.46 -32.92 22.91
CA SER A 188 -9.21 -32.96 23.67
C SER A 188 -7.98 -33.26 22.81
N GLU A 189 -8.10 -34.07 21.77
CA GLU A 189 -7.02 -34.31 20.79
C GLU A 189 -6.79 -33.09 19.87
N ALA A 190 -7.84 -32.33 19.57
CA ALA A 190 -7.77 -31.11 18.78
C ALA A 190 -7.01 -29.99 19.52
N VAL A 191 -7.12 -29.91 20.86
CA VAL A 191 -6.39 -28.91 21.66
C VAL A 191 -4.89 -29.15 21.65
N ALA A 192 -4.41 -30.39 21.78
CA ALA A 192 -2.98 -30.72 21.70
C ALA A 192 -2.41 -30.41 20.29
N THR A 193 -3.17 -30.71 19.25
CA THR A 193 -2.79 -30.40 17.85
C THR A 193 -2.80 -28.90 17.59
N CYS A 194 -3.69 -28.15 18.21
CA CYS A 194 -3.71 -26.69 18.11
C CYS A 194 -2.51 -26.04 18.81
N ALA A 195 -2.14 -26.51 20.01
CA ALA A 195 -0.96 -26.00 20.74
C ALA A 195 0.35 -26.23 19.94
N GLN A 196 0.51 -27.40 19.34
CA GLN A 196 1.67 -27.67 18.48
C GLN A 196 1.70 -26.80 17.22
N ARG A 197 0.53 -26.51 16.62
CA ARG A 197 0.42 -25.58 15.50
C ARG A 197 0.74 -24.14 15.88
N GLU A 198 0.31 -23.72 17.06
CA GLU A 198 0.63 -22.38 17.58
C GLU A 198 2.13 -22.22 17.80
N GLU A 199 2.82 -23.23 18.33
CA GLU A 199 4.28 -23.23 18.49
C GLU A 199 5.01 -23.18 17.13
N GLU A 200 4.60 -24.01 16.17
CA GLU A 200 5.14 -24.00 14.81
C GLU A 200 4.91 -22.65 14.11
N GLU A 201 3.74 -22.03 14.28
CA GLU A 201 3.43 -20.72 13.70
C GLU A 201 4.29 -19.61 14.31
N VAL A 202 4.55 -19.66 15.60
CA VAL A 202 5.44 -18.70 16.29
C VAL A 202 6.87 -18.84 15.80
N GLU A 203 7.39 -20.07 15.66
CA GLU A 203 8.73 -20.30 15.13
C GLU A 203 8.87 -19.84 13.68
N GLU A 204 7.89 -20.15 12.82
CA GLU A 204 7.84 -19.66 11.44
C GLU A 204 7.80 -18.13 11.36
N GLU A 205 7.04 -17.48 12.24
CA GLU A 205 6.99 -16.02 12.27
C GLU A 205 8.33 -15.42 12.69
N GLN A 206 8.97 -15.97 13.70
CA GLN A 206 10.32 -15.53 14.12
C GLN A 206 11.34 -15.72 13.00
N GLN A 207 11.30 -16.84 12.30
CA GLN A 207 12.19 -17.08 11.18
C GLN A 207 11.96 -16.07 10.04
N ARG A 208 10.69 -15.76 9.73
CA ARG A 208 10.34 -14.73 8.73
C ARG A 208 10.84 -13.35 9.13
N ARG A 209 10.74 -12.99 10.40
CA ARG A 209 11.24 -11.72 10.93
C ARG A 209 12.76 -11.62 10.78
N ARG A 210 13.48 -12.67 11.14
CA ARG A 210 14.95 -12.72 10.98
C ARG A 210 15.37 -12.63 9.52
N GLU A 211 14.69 -13.34 8.63
CA GLU A 211 14.97 -13.29 7.19
C GLU A 211 14.65 -11.91 6.59
N HIS A 212 13.55 -11.28 7.02
CA HIS A 212 13.24 -9.90 6.66
C HIS A 212 14.39 -8.94 7.02
N VAL A 213 14.88 -9.03 8.25
CA VAL A 213 15.99 -8.18 8.70
C VAL A 213 17.26 -8.48 7.90
N ARG A 214 17.60 -9.75 7.71
CA ARG A 214 18.77 -10.16 6.95
C ARG A 214 18.77 -9.55 5.54
N ILE A 215 17.64 -9.60 4.84
CA ILE A 215 17.51 -9.07 3.50
C ILE A 215 17.42 -7.52 3.52
N ASN A 216 16.49 -6.97 4.29
CA ASN A 216 16.22 -5.54 4.22
C ASN A 216 17.34 -4.67 4.80
N VAL A 217 18.01 -5.12 5.84
CA VAL A 217 19.17 -4.42 6.39
C VAL A 217 20.42 -4.75 5.61
N GLY A 218 20.72 -6.05 5.38
CA GLY A 218 21.96 -6.49 4.75
C GLY A 218 22.06 -6.13 3.28
N GLU A 219 20.97 -6.25 2.52
CA GLU A 219 20.99 -6.00 1.06
C GLU A 219 20.51 -4.58 0.68
N TYR A 220 19.49 -4.07 1.38
CA TYR A 220 18.84 -2.79 1.02
C TYR A 220 19.08 -1.65 2.01
N GLY A 221 19.87 -1.86 3.05
CA GLY A 221 20.26 -0.83 4.01
C GLY A 221 19.13 -0.32 4.90
N GLY A 222 18.13 -1.16 5.21
CA GLY A 222 17.06 -0.83 6.16
C GLY A 222 16.10 0.25 5.68
N LEU A 223 15.54 0.11 4.49
CA LEU A 223 14.68 1.14 3.85
C LEU A 223 13.52 1.61 4.73
N LEU A 224 12.86 0.71 5.49
CA LEU A 224 11.74 1.09 6.36
C LEU A 224 12.17 2.07 7.46
N GLY A 225 13.32 1.84 8.10
CA GLY A 225 13.85 2.73 9.13
C GLY A 225 14.22 4.13 8.60
N ARG A 226 14.44 4.25 7.30
CA ARG A 226 14.74 5.54 6.64
C ARG A 226 13.50 6.22 6.06
N ALA A 227 12.44 5.47 5.84
CA ALA A 227 11.24 5.95 5.15
C ALA A 227 10.35 6.82 6.05
N CYS A 228 10.36 6.58 7.37
CA CYS A 228 9.48 7.27 8.30
C CYS A 228 10.25 8.28 9.15
N PRO A 229 10.04 9.59 8.97
CA PRO A 229 10.72 10.63 9.75
C PRO A 229 10.28 10.66 11.23
N ALA A 230 9.16 10.00 11.57
CA ALA A 230 8.66 9.90 12.94
C ALA A 230 9.25 8.71 13.72
N GLY A 231 10.17 7.94 13.13
CA GLY A 231 10.81 6.80 13.81
C GLY A 231 9.85 5.65 14.14
N VAL A 232 8.78 5.46 13.35
CA VAL A 232 7.80 4.38 13.58
C VAL A 232 8.41 3.00 13.34
N TYR A 233 9.38 2.90 12.44
CA TYR A 233 10.04 1.66 12.08
C TYR A 233 11.51 1.71 12.46
N GLU A 234 11.94 0.82 13.33
CA GLU A 234 13.33 0.72 13.74
C GLU A 234 13.83 -0.72 13.63
N TYR A 235 15.11 -0.87 13.32
CA TYR A 235 15.81 -2.15 13.36
C TYR A 235 16.72 -2.18 14.59
N VAL A 236 16.24 -2.86 15.64
CA VAL A 236 16.92 -2.94 16.94
C VAL A 236 17.29 -4.41 17.19
N GLU A 237 18.56 -4.67 17.54
CA GLU A 237 19.06 -6.00 17.92
C GLU A 237 18.72 -7.13 16.94
N GLY A 238 18.60 -6.80 15.66
CA GLY A 238 18.27 -7.78 14.61
C GLY A 238 16.79 -8.08 14.45
N GLU A 239 15.93 -7.20 14.96
CA GLU A 239 14.49 -7.27 14.78
C GLU A 239 13.92 -5.96 14.20
N LEU A 240 12.80 -6.06 13.48
CA LEU A 240 12.02 -4.90 13.09
C LEU A 240 11.03 -4.57 14.19
N VAL A 241 11.26 -3.44 14.85
CA VAL A 241 10.36 -2.87 15.87
C VAL A 241 9.44 -1.86 15.19
N ILE A 242 8.14 -1.94 15.49
CA ILE A 242 7.12 -1.05 14.95
C ILE A 242 6.44 -0.33 16.11
N HIS A 243 6.68 0.97 16.18
CA HIS A 243 6.08 1.84 17.18
C HIS A 243 4.72 2.33 16.69
N SER A 244 3.67 1.52 16.83
CA SER A 244 2.31 1.88 16.41
C SER A 244 1.71 3.03 17.21
N GLN A 245 2.30 3.33 18.36
CA GLN A 245 1.85 4.31 19.33
C GLN A 245 2.71 5.59 19.37
N VAL A 246 3.38 5.94 18.28
CA VAL A 246 4.20 7.16 18.25
C VAL A 246 3.35 8.40 18.52
N GLY A 247 3.22 8.73 19.76
CA GLY A 247 2.46 9.84 20.33
C GLY A 247 2.54 9.90 21.85
N PHE A 248 2.94 8.82 22.53
CA PHE A 248 3.10 8.83 24.00
C PHE A 248 4.36 8.08 24.43
N GLY A 249 5.19 8.80 25.16
CA GLY A 249 6.50 8.48 25.65
C GLY A 249 6.71 7.04 26.12
N TRP A 250 7.64 6.40 25.47
CA TRP A 250 8.38 5.29 26.04
C TRP A 250 9.87 5.48 25.75
N PHE A 251 10.48 6.35 26.52
CA PHE A 251 11.91 6.34 26.79
C PHE A 251 12.07 6.43 28.31
N GLY A 252 11.94 5.30 28.95
CA GLY A 252 12.26 5.10 30.36
C GLY A 252 13.37 4.06 30.46
N GLY A 253 14.58 4.50 30.82
CA GLY A 253 15.69 3.66 31.27
C GLY A 253 16.95 3.88 30.49
#